data_253ced6d3a236c0301e2d025eaabc7fc
#
_entry.id   253ced6d3a236c0301e2d025eaabc7fc
#
_cell.length_a   1.000
_cell.length_b   1.000
_cell.length_c   1.000
_cell.angle_alpha   90.00
_cell.angle_beta   90.00
_cell.angle_gamma   90.00
#
_symmetry.space_group_name_H-M   'P 1'
#
loop_
_entity.id
_entity.type
_entity.pdbx_description
1 polymer ?
#
loop_
_entity_poly.entity_id
_entity_poly.type
_entity_poly.pdbx_seq_one_letter_code
_entity_poly.pdbx_strand_id
1 'polypeptide(L)'
;MRILLVEDNRDILANLADYLGLKGYTVDCAQDGLSGLHLAATEHYDLIVLDIMLPGIDGYTLCKRLREDARRDTPVIMLTARDQLDDRLQGFKSGADDYLLKPFALSELAARIEAVMRRSQGGGRRALQVGDLNYDLDTLEVTREGRLLKLNPVGLKLLAVLMQKSPHVLRREILEEALWGDDCPDSDSLRSHVHQLRQVIDKPFAKPLLHTVHGVGYRLAEGRDGV
;
A
#
# COMPACT_ATOMS: atom_id res chain seq x y z
N MET A 1 -17.19 -6.31 -10.85
CA MET A 1 -15.89 -5.68 -11.04
C MET A 1 -15.42 -5.95 -12.46
N ARG A 2 -15.04 -4.89 -13.19
CA ARG A 2 -14.62 -4.94 -14.60
C ARG A 2 -13.11 -4.73 -14.70
N ILE A 3 -12.42 -5.71 -15.28
CA ILE A 3 -10.95 -5.74 -15.38
C ILE A 3 -10.55 -5.65 -16.85
N LEU A 4 -9.56 -4.81 -17.15
CA LEU A 4 -8.89 -4.81 -18.46
C LEU A 4 -7.61 -5.65 -18.35
N LEU A 5 -7.47 -6.65 -19.23
CA LEU A 5 -6.23 -7.41 -19.43
C LEU A 5 -5.53 -6.91 -20.69
N VAL A 6 -4.26 -6.55 -20.57
CA VAL A 6 -3.42 -6.14 -21.72
C VAL A 6 -2.21 -7.07 -21.77
N GLU A 7 -2.21 -8.01 -22.69
CA GLU A 7 -1.21 -9.09 -22.84
C GLU A 7 -1.19 -9.51 -24.31
N ASP A 8 -0.03 -9.57 -24.94
CA ASP A 8 0.10 -9.92 -26.36
C ASP A 8 0.05 -11.43 -26.62
N ASN A 9 0.41 -12.24 -25.63
CA ASN A 9 0.32 -13.70 -25.72
C ASN A 9 -1.13 -14.16 -25.54
N ARG A 10 -1.72 -14.68 -26.62
CA ARG A 10 -3.12 -15.10 -26.67
C ARG A 10 -3.46 -16.21 -25.67
N ASP A 11 -2.53 -17.14 -25.45
CA ASP A 11 -2.78 -18.27 -24.54
C ASP A 11 -2.78 -17.81 -23.09
N ILE A 12 -1.87 -16.90 -22.72
CA ILE A 12 -1.85 -16.29 -21.41
C ILE A 12 -3.10 -15.45 -21.21
N LEU A 13 -3.46 -14.63 -22.19
CA LEU A 13 -4.63 -13.75 -22.15
C LEU A 13 -5.94 -14.57 -21.96
N ALA A 14 -6.11 -15.65 -22.74
CA ALA A 14 -7.27 -16.53 -22.64
C ALA A 14 -7.35 -17.20 -21.26
N ASN A 15 -6.25 -17.79 -20.78
CA ASN A 15 -6.19 -18.43 -19.47
C ASN A 15 -6.51 -17.46 -18.33
N LEU A 16 -6.00 -16.21 -18.41
CA LEU A 16 -6.29 -15.17 -17.42
C LEU A 16 -7.77 -14.77 -17.46
N ALA A 17 -8.32 -14.54 -18.67
CA ALA A 17 -9.70 -14.14 -18.84
C ALA A 17 -10.67 -15.20 -18.33
N ASP A 18 -10.44 -16.48 -18.67
CA ASP A 18 -11.26 -17.60 -18.20
C ASP A 18 -11.21 -17.73 -16.67
N TYR A 19 -10.01 -17.70 -16.10
CA TYR A 19 -9.85 -17.82 -14.65
C TYR A 19 -10.53 -16.67 -13.88
N LEU A 20 -10.35 -15.43 -14.35
CA LEU A 20 -10.97 -14.27 -13.70
C LEU A 20 -12.48 -14.24 -13.93
N GLY A 21 -12.97 -14.71 -15.10
CA GLY A 21 -14.38 -14.90 -15.37
C GLY A 21 -15.02 -15.91 -14.41
N LEU A 22 -14.36 -17.04 -14.12
CA LEU A 22 -14.80 -18.02 -13.12
C LEU A 22 -14.85 -17.43 -11.70
N LYS A 23 -14.05 -16.39 -11.41
CA LYS A 23 -14.10 -15.65 -10.15
C LYS A 23 -15.23 -14.60 -10.11
N GLY A 24 -16.02 -14.47 -11.18
CA GLY A 24 -17.15 -13.53 -11.28
C GLY A 24 -16.74 -12.10 -11.71
N TYR A 25 -15.57 -11.93 -12.30
CA TYR A 25 -15.15 -10.64 -12.87
C TYR A 25 -15.59 -10.53 -14.33
N THR A 26 -15.95 -9.33 -14.77
CA THR A 26 -16.12 -9.02 -16.19
C THR A 26 -14.76 -8.63 -16.75
N VAL A 27 -14.32 -9.28 -17.83
CA VAL A 27 -12.96 -9.11 -18.35
C VAL A 27 -13.03 -8.64 -19.78
N ASP A 28 -12.35 -7.52 -20.08
CA ASP A 28 -12.06 -7.07 -21.43
C ASP A 28 -10.57 -7.29 -21.73
N CYS A 29 -10.24 -7.56 -22.99
CA CYS A 29 -8.91 -7.96 -23.41
C CYS A 29 -8.37 -7.03 -24.50
N ALA A 30 -7.08 -6.67 -24.41
CA ALA A 30 -6.31 -6.02 -25.47
C ALA A 30 -5.01 -6.80 -25.71
N GLN A 31 -4.57 -6.90 -26.97
CA GLN A 31 -3.39 -7.67 -27.36
C GLN A 31 -2.18 -6.77 -27.70
N ASP A 32 -2.30 -5.47 -27.55
CA ASP A 32 -1.23 -4.49 -27.77
C ASP A 32 -1.42 -3.26 -26.89
N GLY A 33 -0.35 -2.50 -26.72
CA GLY A 33 -0.36 -1.35 -25.83
C GLY A 33 -1.24 -0.19 -26.30
N LEU A 34 -1.41 0.02 -27.62
CA LEU A 34 -2.25 1.11 -28.15
C LEU A 34 -3.74 0.82 -27.94
N SER A 35 -4.17 -0.40 -28.25
CA SER A 35 -5.54 -0.86 -27.97
C SER A 35 -5.84 -0.84 -26.47
N GLY A 36 -4.87 -1.29 -25.66
CA GLY A 36 -4.97 -1.23 -24.20
C GLY A 36 -5.14 0.19 -23.66
N LEU A 37 -4.32 1.13 -24.15
CA LEU A 37 -4.41 2.55 -23.78
C LEU A 37 -5.75 3.15 -24.21
N HIS A 38 -6.21 2.87 -25.43
CA HIS A 38 -7.51 3.36 -25.92
C HIS A 38 -8.65 2.91 -25.00
N LEU A 39 -8.74 1.61 -24.72
CA LEU A 39 -9.77 1.07 -23.82
C LEU A 39 -9.66 1.66 -22.41
N ALA A 40 -8.45 1.71 -21.84
CA ALA A 40 -8.23 2.24 -20.51
C ALA A 40 -8.60 3.74 -20.37
N ALA A 41 -8.46 4.51 -21.46
CA ALA A 41 -8.78 5.94 -21.47
C ALA A 41 -10.27 6.21 -21.70
N THR A 42 -10.95 5.41 -22.54
CA THR A 42 -12.34 5.64 -22.95
C THR A 42 -13.36 4.93 -22.10
N GLU A 43 -13.03 3.74 -21.58
CA GLU A 43 -13.91 2.93 -20.79
C GLU A 43 -13.62 3.03 -19.28
N HIS A 44 -14.57 2.54 -18.46
CA HIS A 44 -14.38 2.46 -17.01
C HIS A 44 -14.00 1.04 -16.61
N TYR A 45 -12.83 0.92 -15.99
CA TYR A 45 -12.35 -0.31 -15.37
C TYR A 45 -12.06 -0.08 -13.89
N ASP A 46 -12.31 -1.12 -13.10
CA ASP A 46 -11.97 -1.13 -11.68
C ASP A 46 -10.48 -1.43 -11.47
N LEU A 47 -9.85 -2.17 -12.41
CA LEU A 47 -8.44 -2.56 -12.36
C LEU A 47 -7.93 -2.90 -13.76
N ILE A 48 -6.65 -2.66 -14.00
CA ILE A 48 -5.94 -3.04 -15.22
C ILE A 48 -4.82 -4.02 -14.84
N VAL A 49 -4.75 -5.16 -15.52
CA VAL A 49 -3.59 -6.08 -15.51
C VAL A 49 -2.85 -5.87 -16.81
N LEU A 50 -1.59 -5.47 -16.73
CA LEU A 50 -0.83 -4.91 -17.83
C LEU A 50 0.52 -5.60 -17.99
N ASP A 51 0.76 -6.26 -19.11
CA ASP A 51 2.11 -6.71 -19.45
C ASP A 51 3.01 -5.50 -19.77
N ILE A 52 4.26 -5.60 -19.35
CA ILE A 52 5.29 -4.61 -19.69
C ILE A 52 5.71 -4.76 -21.16
N MET A 53 5.86 -6.00 -21.62
CA MET A 53 6.39 -6.33 -22.94
C MET A 53 5.28 -6.40 -23.98
N LEU A 54 4.83 -5.24 -24.47
CA LEU A 54 3.73 -5.14 -25.44
C LEU A 54 4.20 -4.59 -26.78
N PRO A 55 3.60 -5.01 -27.90
CA PRO A 55 3.84 -4.38 -29.20
C PRO A 55 3.21 -2.98 -29.25
N GLY A 56 3.85 -2.10 -30.00
CA GLY A 56 3.42 -0.72 -30.22
C GLY A 56 3.97 0.22 -29.14
N ILE A 57 3.34 0.24 -27.97
CA ILE A 57 3.85 0.94 -26.78
C ILE A 57 3.96 -0.06 -25.62
N ASP A 58 5.06 0.04 -24.86
CA ASP A 58 5.28 -0.79 -23.70
C ASP A 58 4.33 -0.44 -22.54
N GLY A 59 4.22 -1.34 -21.55
CA GLY A 59 3.32 -1.17 -20.41
C GLY A 59 3.67 0.03 -19.54
N TYR A 60 4.94 0.40 -19.40
CA TYR A 60 5.34 1.60 -18.64
C TYR A 60 4.87 2.88 -19.34
N THR A 61 5.06 2.96 -20.65
CA THR A 61 4.59 4.08 -21.47
C THR A 61 3.07 4.18 -21.44
N LEU A 62 2.37 3.04 -21.50
CA LEU A 62 0.91 3.00 -21.38
C LEU A 62 0.46 3.55 -20.02
N CYS A 63 1.02 3.04 -18.93
CA CYS A 63 0.66 3.46 -17.59
C CYS A 63 0.93 4.95 -17.38
N LYS A 64 2.09 5.45 -17.81
CA LYS A 64 2.45 6.87 -17.75
C LYS A 64 1.43 7.74 -18.48
N ARG A 65 1.09 7.40 -19.72
CA ARG A 65 0.09 8.15 -20.52
C ARG A 65 -1.30 8.09 -19.90
N LEU A 66 -1.68 6.95 -19.30
CA LEU A 66 -2.94 6.83 -18.60
C LEU A 66 -3.03 7.82 -17.43
N ARG A 67 -1.95 8.01 -16.67
CA ARG A 67 -1.87 8.98 -15.55
C ARG A 67 -1.78 10.42 -16.03
N GLU A 68 -0.84 10.72 -16.93
CA GLU A 68 -0.50 12.10 -17.34
C GLU A 68 -1.49 12.68 -18.35
N ASP A 69 -1.83 11.91 -19.40
CA ASP A 69 -2.65 12.40 -20.52
C ASP A 69 -4.14 12.17 -20.26
N ALA A 70 -4.51 10.94 -19.87
CA ALA A 70 -5.92 10.59 -19.64
C ALA A 70 -6.41 10.92 -18.22
N ARG A 71 -5.53 11.26 -17.30
CA ARG A 71 -5.82 11.57 -15.89
C ARG A 71 -6.69 10.51 -15.22
N ARG A 72 -6.36 9.25 -15.47
CA ARG A 72 -7.03 8.08 -14.90
C ARG A 72 -6.22 7.50 -13.77
N ASP A 73 -6.85 7.34 -12.61
CA ASP A 73 -6.26 6.72 -11.40
C ASP A 73 -6.67 5.25 -11.25
N THR A 74 -7.17 4.62 -12.33
CA THR A 74 -7.52 3.19 -12.33
C THR A 74 -6.32 2.37 -11.88
N PRO A 75 -6.44 1.51 -10.86
CA PRO A 75 -5.34 0.70 -10.36
C PRO A 75 -4.73 -0.19 -11.44
N VAL A 76 -3.41 -0.30 -11.44
CA VAL A 76 -2.63 -1.08 -12.42
C VAL A 76 -1.75 -2.09 -11.71
N ILE A 77 -1.89 -3.38 -12.06
CA ILE A 77 -0.93 -4.45 -11.72
C ILE A 77 -0.10 -4.73 -12.97
N MET A 78 1.22 -4.54 -12.87
CA MET A 78 2.12 -4.86 -13.98
C MET A 78 2.62 -6.30 -13.93
N LEU A 79 2.58 -6.98 -15.08
CA LEU A 79 3.21 -8.29 -15.27
C LEU A 79 4.62 -8.08 -15.82
N THR A 80 5.64 -8.66 -15.18
CA THR A 80 7.05 -8.44 -15.54
C THR A 80 7.85 -9.73 -15.61
N ALA A 81 8.85 -9.81 -16.49
CA ALA A 81 9.81 -10.92 -16.53
C ALA A 81 10.94 -10.72 -15.49
N ARG A 82 11.55 -11.84 -15.04
CA ARG A 82 12.50 -11.90 -13.91
C ARG A 82 13.79 -11.09 -14.10
N ASP A 83 14.19 -10.82 -15.34
CA ASP A 83 15.52 -10.28 -15.68
C ASP A 83 15.60 -8.74 -15.65
N GLN A 84 14.52 -8.05 -15.27
CA GLN A 84 14.46 -6.59 -15.25
C GLN A 84 14.40 -6.02 -13.82
N LEU A 85 15.37 -6.41 -12.98
CA LEU A 85 15.51 -5.84 -11.62
C LEU A 85 15.76 -4.33 -11.62
N ASP A 86 16.38 -3.78 -12.67
CA ASP A 86 16.60 -2.35 -12.84
C ASP A 86 15.28 -1.60 -13.20
N ASP A 87 14.30 -2.28 -13.77
CA ASP A 87 13.00 -1.70 -14.11
C ASP A 87 12.10 -1.45 -12.88
N ARG A 88 12.36 -2.10 -11.74
CA ARG A 88 11.61 -1.82 -10.50
C ARG A 88 11.76 -0.37 -10.03
N LEU A 89 12.93 0.25 -10.25
CA LEU A 89 13.15 1.65 -9.92
C LEU A 89 12.47 2.59 -10.92
N GLN A 90 12.35 2.20 -12.19
CA GLN A 90 11.53 2.93 -13.18
C GLN A 90 10.04 2.68 -12.96
N GLY A 91 9.66 1.49 -12.55
CA GLY A 91 8.27 1.10 -12.32
C GLY A 91 7.56 1.91 -11.23
N PHE A 92 8.21 2.23 -10.12
CA PHE A 92 7.65 3.14 -9.12
C PHE A 92 7.40 4.55 -9.66
N LYS A 93 8.11 4.97 -10.70
CA LYS A 93 7.91 6.27 -11.39
C LYS A 93 6.78 6.21 -12.43
N SER A 94 6.34 5.02 -12.86
CA SER A 94 5.28 4.87 -13.87
C SER A 94 3.86 4.98 -13.31
N GLY A 95 3.69 4.95 -11.98
CA GLY A 95 2.39 5.04 -11.33
C GLY A 95 1.60 3.72 -11.27
N ALA A 96 2.28 2.56 -11.33
CA ALA A 96 1.66 1.26 -11.09
C ALA A 96 1.45 1.00 -9.58
N ASP A 97 0.39 0.25 -9.23
CA ASP A 97 -0.01 -0.02 -7.86
C ASP A 97 0.54 -1.35 -7.32
N ASP A 98 0.88 -2.30 -8.19
CA ASP A 98 1.55 -3.56 -7.82
C ASP A 98 2.27 -4.17 -9.04
N TYR A 99 3.16 -5.16 -8.76
CA TYR A 99 3.95 -5.90 -9.75
C TYR A 99 3.86 -7.39 -9.49
N LEU A 100 3.72 -8.18 -10.57
CA LEU A 100 3.72 -9.63 -10.52
C LEU A 100 4.74 -10.21 -11.49
N LEU A 101 5.65 -11.02 -10.98
CA LEU A 101 6.72 -11.65 -11.75
C LEU A 101 6.22 -12.85 -12.54
N LYS A 102 6.50 -12.91 -13.83
CA LYS A 102 6.29 -14.10 -14.68
C LYS A 102 7.46 -15.10 -14.49
N PRO A 103 7.20 -16.42 -14.39
CA PRO A 103 5.89 -17.07 -14.36
C PRO A 103 5.23 -16.98 -12.98
N PHE A 104 3.90 -16.86 -12.93
CA PHE A 104 3.11 -16.75 -11.70
C PHE A 104 1.94 -17.74 -11.67
N ALA A 105 1.44 -18.03 -10.47
CA ALA A 105 0.21 -18.78 -10.30
C ALA A 105 -1.00 -17.85 -10.48
N LEU A 106 -2.08 -18.34 -11.12
CA LEU A 106 -3.32 -17.58 -11.30
C LEU A 106 -3.94 -17.16 -9.95
N SER A 107 -3.79 -18.01 -8.93
CA SER A 107 -4.20 -17.70 -7.55
C SER A 107 -3.43 -16.54 -6.94
N GLU A 108 -2.15 -16.36 -7.29
CA GLU A 108 -1.36 -15.21 -6.83
C GLU A 108 -1.86 -13.92 -7.45
N LEU A 109 -2.13 -13.91 -8.76
CA LEU A 109 -2.73 -12.75 -9.41
C LEU A 109 -4.07 -12.39 -8.77
N ALA A 110 -4.95 -13.36 -8.52
CA ALA A 110 -6.24 -13.11 -7.88
C ALA A 110 -6.07 -12.48 -6.48
N ALA A 111 -5.16 -13.00 -5.66
CA ALA A 111 -4.88 -12.45 -4.34
C ALA A 111 -4.35 -11.00 -4.40
N ARG A 112 -3.52 -10.68 -5.40
CA ARG A 112 -3.02 -9.32 -5.64
C ARG A 112 -4.12 -8.38 -6.12
N ILE A 113 -4.99 -8.84 -7.03
CA ILE A 113 -6.18 -8.09 -7.46
C ILE A 113 -7.03 -7.72 -6.24
N GLU A 114 -7.36 -8.68 -5.38
CA GLU A 114 -8.13 -8.42 -4.16
C GLU A 114 -7.42 -7.43 -3.23
N ALA A 115 -6.10 -7.54 -3.08
CA ALA A 115 -5.30 -6.65 -2.25
C ALA A 115 -5.24 -5.22 -2.81
N VAL A 116 -5.08 -5.05 -4.12
CA VAL A 116 -5.08 -3.75 -4.79
C VAL A 116 -6.47 -3.13 -4.71
N MET A 117 -7.53 -3.90 -5.01
CA MET A 117 -8.91 -3.42 -4.94
C MET A 117 -9.33 -3.02 -3.53
N ARG A 118 -8.95 -3.78 -2.52
CA ARG A 118 -9.18 -3.39 -1.13
C ARG A 118 -8.52 -2.05 -0.78
N ARG A 119 -7.36 -1.75 -1.36
CA ARG A 119 -6.66 -0.47 -1.21
C ARG A 119 -7.38 0.67 -1.97
N SER A 120 -7.91 0.40 -3.15
CA SER A 120 -8.54 1.41 -4.01
C SER A 120 -10.03 1.67 -3.68
N GLN A 121 -10.82 0.64 -3.34
CA GLN A 121 -12.25 0.77 -3.03
C GLN A 121 -12.54 1.29 -1.62
N GLY A 122 -11.58 1.08 -0.73
CA GLY A 122 -11.67 1.74 0.56
C GLY A 122 -11.14 3.14 0.43
N GLY A 123 -11.53 4.10 -0.33
CA GLY A 123 -11.13 5.52 -0.28
C GLY A 123 -10.06 5.88 0.77
N GLY A 124 -9.26 4.96 1.16
CA GLY A 124 -8.28 4.94 2.22
C GLY A 124 -6.90 4.96 1.60
N ARG A 125 -6.32 6.16 1.48
CA ARG A 125 -4.95 6.34 1.94
C ARG A 125 -4.69 5.22 2.96
N ARG A 126 -3.56 4.52 2.89
CA ARG A 126 -3.14 3.63 4.00
C ARG A 126 -3.00 4.50 5.26
N ALA A 127 -4.12 5.08 5.65
CA ALA A 127 -4.20 5.96 6.79
C ALA A 127 -4.63 5.14 8.01
N LEU A 128 -3.81 5.15 9.00
CA LEU A 128 -4.17 4.67 10.33
C LEU A 128 -4.79 5.84 11.09
N GLN A 129 -5.85 5.58 11.83
CA GLN A 129 -6.50 6.59 12.66
C GLN A 129 -6.71 6.05 14.08
N VAL A 130 -6.34 6.85 15.05
CA VAL A 130 -6.62 6.61 16.47
C VAL A 130 -7.03 7.94 17.09
N GLY A 131 -8.31 8.08 17.38
CA GLY A 131 -8.88 9.36 17.79
C GLY A 131 -8.70 10.45 16.74
N ASP A 132 -8.06 11.55 17.12
CA ASP A 132 -7.74 12.70 16.28
C ASP A 132 -6.37 12.59 15.57
N LEU A 133 -5.63 11.51 15.83
CA LEU A 133 -4.33 11.23 15.21
C LEU A 133 -4.51 10.40 13.94
N ASN A 134 -4.02 10.92 12.82
CA ASN A 134 -4.05 10.27 11.52
C ASN A 134 -2.63 10.10 11.00
N TYR A 135 -2.33 8.94 10.44
CA TYR A 135 -1.05 8.64 9.80
C TYR A 135 -1.29 8.04 8.41
N ASP A 136 -0.96 8.80 7.39
CA ASP A 136 -0.96 8.35 5.99
C ASP A 136 0.33 7.58 5.72
N LEU A 137 0.21 6.26 5.52
CA LEU A 137 1.35 5.37 5.31
C LEU A 137 1.95 5.47 3.90
N ASP A 138 1.25 6.10 2.96
CA ASP A 138 1.72 6.26 1.58
C ASP A 138 2.54 7.56 1.43
N THR A 139 2.07 8.66 2.05
CA THR A 139 2.80 9.94 2.05
C THR A 139 3.75 10.08 3.24
N LEU A 140 3.66 9.19 4.24
CA LEU A 140 4.35 9.26 5.53
C LEU A 140 3.99 10.51 6.35
N GLU A 141 2.86 11.14 6.03
CA GLU A 141 2.38 12.31 6.75
C GLU A 141 1.57 11.90 8.00
N VAL A 142 1.93 12.48 9.11
CA VAL A 142 1.21 12.32 10.38
C VAL A 142 0.54 13.63 10.73
N THR A 143 -0.76 13.59 11.00
CA THR A 143 -1.52 14.77 11.43
C THR A 143 -2.29 14.49 12.71
N ARG A 144 -2.42 15.51 13.58
CA ARG A 144 -3.26 15.45 14.75
C ARG A 144 -3.98 16.80 14.94
N GLU A 145 -5.28 16.79 15.17
CA GLU A 145 -6.12 18.00 15.18
C GLU A 145 -5.87 18.92 13.96
N GLY A 146 -5.63 18.32 12.77
CA GLY A 146 -5.33 19.03 11.54
C GLY A 146 -3.92 19.64 11.44
N ARG A 147 -3.05 19.46 12.46
CA ARG A 147 -1.66 19.92 12.47
C ARG A 147 -0.73 18.83 11.96
N LEU A 148 0.13 19.17 11.00
CA LEU A 148 1.19 18.28 10.51
C LEU A 148 2.26 18.08 11.58
N LEU A 149 2.57 16.82 11.90
CA LEU A 149 3.59 16.44 12.88
C LEU A 149 4.82 15.89 12.17
N LYS A 150 6.01 16.32 12.61
CA LYS A 150 7.29 15.83 12.07
C LYS A 150 7.86 14.76 12.98
N LEU A 151 7.99 13.54 12.47
CA LEU A 151 8.60 12.40 13.14
C LEU A 151 9.84 11.94 12.36
N ASN A 152 10.81 11.41 13.09
CA ASN A 152 11.95 10.72 12.46
C ASN A 152 11.55 9.31 11.97
N PRO A 153 12.37 8.66 11.13
CA PRO A 153 12.01 7.34 10.55
C PRO A 153 11.65 6.27 11.59
N VAL A 154 12.37 6.21 12.73
CA VAL A 154 12.09 5.27 13.80
C VAL A 154 10.77 5.61 14.50
N GLY A 155 10.49 6.89 14.71
CA GLY A 155 9.22 7.37 15.26
C GLY A 155 8.03 7.04 14.37
N LEU A 156 8.15 7.17 13.04
CA LEU A 156 7.13 6.76 12.06
C LEU A 156 6.87 5.25 12.14
N LYS A 157 7.94 4.44 12.18
CA LYS A 157 7.82 2.98 12.29
C LYS A 157 7.17 2.56 13.61
N LEU A 158 7.58 3.14 14.72
CA LEU A 158 6.99 2.90 16.05
C LEU A 158 5.51 3.28 16.08
N LEU A 159 5.16 4.45 15.54
CA LEU A 159 3.78 4.93 15.46
C LEU A 159 2.92 3.98 14.63
N ALA A 160 3.39 3.56 13.44
CA ALA A 160 2.67 2.62 12.59
C ALA A 160 2.31 1.33 13.33
N VAL A 161 3.29 0.71 14.03
CA VAL A 161 3.09 -0.53 14.78
C VAL A 161 2.06 -0.35 15.91
N LEU A 162 2.15 0.75 16.65
CA LEU A 162 1.22 1.06 17.74
C LEU A 162 -0.21 1.33 17.22
N MET A 163 -0.35 2.08 16.11
CA MET A 163 -1.65 2.38 15.51
C MET A 163 -2.32 1.15 14.92
N GLN A 164 -1.56 0.28 14.23
CA GLN A 164 -2.09 -0.98 13.65
C GLN A 164 -2.66 -1.93 14.72
N LYS A 165 -2.15 -1.88 15.91
CA LYS A 165 -2.55 -2.76 17.03
C LYS A 165 -3.42 -2.06 18.07
N SER A 166 -3.77 -0.79 17.82
CA SER A 166 -4.68 -0.05 18.71
C SER A 166 -6.04 -0.77 18.83
N PRO A 167 -6.65 -0.83 20.00
CA PRO A 167 -6.22 -0.28 21.31
C PRO A 167 -5.40 -1.27 22.17
N HIS A 168 -4.86 -2.35 21.60
CA HIS A 168 -4.19 -3.41 22.34
C HIS A 168 -2.83 -2.97 22.91
N VAL A 169 -2.45 -3.57 24.05
CA VAL A 169 -1.13 -3.36 24.66
C VAL A 169 -0.10 -4.21 23.90
N LEU A 170 0.96 -3.57 23.46
CA LEU A 170 2.12 -4.23 22.87
C LEU A 170 3.23 -4.36 23.90
N ARG A 171 3.74 -5.58 24.05
CA ARG A 171 4.89 -5.86 24.92
C ARG A 171 6.15 -5.23 24.32
N ARG A 172 7.10 -4.95 25.18
CA ARG A 172 8.35 -4.31 24.82
C ARG A 172 9.09 -5.09 23.73
N GLU A 173 9.20 -6.42 23.89
CA GLU A 173 9.91 -7.31 22.97
C GLU A 173 9.33 -7.26 21.54
N ILE A 174 8.00 -7.19 21.43
CA ILE A 174 7.30 -7.08 20.13
C ILE A 174 7.63 -5.76 19.45
N LEU A 175 7.74 -4.67 20.21
CA LEU A 175 8.08 -3.36 19.65
C LEU A 175 9.56 -3.30 19.23
N GLU A 176 10.45 -3.86 20.03
CA GLU A 176 11.89 -3.94 19.74
C GLU A 176 12.15 -4.79 18.49
N GLU A 177 11.54 -5.98 18.41
CA GLU A 177 11.61 -6.84 17.21
C GLU A 177 11.07 -6.13 15.96
N ALA A 178 9.91 -5.46 16.08
CA ALA A 178 9.32 -4.72 14.95
C ALA A 178 10.18 -3.54 14.48
N LEU A 179 10.93 -2.89 15.36
CA LEU A 179 11.76 -1.73 15.04
C LEU A 179 13.13 -2.13 14.46
N TRP A 180 13.78 -3.11 15.06
CA TRP A 180 15.19 -3.44 14.81
C TRP A 180 15.43 -4.88 14.37
N GLY A 181 14.45 -5.79 14.51
CA GLY A 181 14.66 -7.22 14.23
C GLY A 181 15.72 -7.80 15.16
N ASP A 182 16.67 -8.55 14.58
CA ASP A 182 17.76 -9.19 15.33
C ASP A 182 18.86 -8.21 15.80
N ASP A 183 18.89 -6.99 15.24
CA ASP A 183 19.88 -5.94 15.56
C ASP A 183 19.38 -4.98 16.66
N CYS A 184 18.78 -5.51 17.74
CA CYS A 184 18.22 -4.69 18.79
C CYS A 184 19.33 -3.92 19.55
N PRO A 185 19.31 -2.58 19.55
CA PRO A 185 20.23 -1.77 20.33
C PRO A 185 19.94 -1.90 21.84
N ASP A 186 20.83 -1.34 22.68
CA ASP A 186 20.74 -1.37 24.14
C ASP A 186 19.33 -1.08 24.70
N SER A 187 19.03 -1.66 25.85
CA SER A 187 17.71 -1.72 26.49
C SER A 187 16.99 -0.38 26.71
N ASP A 188 17.66 0.76 26.61
CA ASP A 188 17.07 2.09 26.79
C ASP A 188 16.63 2.78 25.48
N SER A 189 16.94 2.19 24.33
CA SER A 189 16.60 2.77 23.00
C SER A 189 15.10 2.91 22.81
N LEU A 190 14.31 1.87 23.08
CA LEU A 190 12.84 1.94 22.95
C LEU A 190 12.22 3.02 23.82
N ARG A 191 12.70 3.11 25.09
CA ARG A 191 12.20 4.13 26.04
C ARG A 191 12.45 5.55 25.51
N SER A 192 13.63 5.79 24.94
CA SER A 192 13.99 7.08 24.35
C SER A 192 13.11 7.42 23.16
N HIS A 193 12.84 6.46 22.26
CA HIS A 193 11.97 6.66 21.10
C HIS A 193 10.49 6.84 21.50
N VAL A 194 10.00 6.12 22.48
CA VAL A 194 8.66 6.33 23.06
C VAL A 194 8.55 7.73 23.68
N HIS A 195 9.59 8.17 24.40
CA HIS A 195 9.62 9.53 24.96
C HIS A 195 9.58 10.59 23.85
N GLN A 196 10.42 10.46 22.82
CA GLN A 196 10.44 11.38 21.67
C GLN A 196 9.08 11.38 20.94
N LEU A 197 8.50 10.21 20.68
CA LEU A 197 7.19 10.10 20.08
C LEU A 197 6.13 10.86 20.89
N ARG A 198 6.12 10.68 22.21
CA ARG A 198 5.20 11.35 23.13
C ARG A 198 5.35 12.86 23.12
N GLN A 199 6.58 13.39 22.96
CA GLN A 199 6.81 14.82 22.85
C GLN A 199 6.12 15.42 21.62
N VAL A 200 5.98 14.64 20.52
CA VAL A 200 5.42 15.11 19.27
C VAL A 200 3.91 14.87 19.23
N ILE A 201 3.46 13.66 19.57
CA ILE A 201 2.05 13.29 19.36
C ILE A 201 1.14 13.63 20.56
N ASP A 202 1.67 13.80 21.78
CA ASP A 202 0.83 14.02 22.98
C ASP A 202 1.05 15.39 23.63
N LYS A 203 2.30 15.80 23.81
CA LYS A 203 2.62 17.01 24.61
C LYS A 203 1.96 18.30 24.11
N PRO A 204 1.81 18.51 22.78
CA PRO A 204 1.13 19.70 22.25
C PRO A 204 -0.40 19.65 22.34
N PHE A 205 -0.99 18.54 22.79
CA PHE A 205 -2.42 18.26 22.73
C PHE A 205 -3.01 18.00 24.11
N ALA A 206 -4.31 18.26 24.26
CA ALA A 206 -4.98 18.16 25.57
C ALA A 206 -5.14 16.72 26.06
N LYS A 207 -5.34 15.77 25.14
CA LYS A 207 -5.58 14.35 25.50
C LYS A 207 -4.42 13.47 25.04
N PRO A 208 -3.72 12.76 25.94
CA PRO A 208 -2.69 11.82 25.55
C PRO A 208 -3.30 10.56 24.92
N LEU A 209 -2.67 10.05 23.87
CA LEU A 209 -3.04 8.81 23.19
C LEU A 209 -2.07 7.67 23.50
N LEU A 210 -0.80 7.97 23.78
CA LEU A 210 0.24 6.99 24.03
C LEU A 210 0.36 6.69 25.52
N HIS A 211 -0.09 5.53 25.93
CA HIS A 211 -0.14 5.09 27.33
C HIS A 211 0.96 4.06 27.64
N THR A 212 1.55 4.18 28.82
CA THR A 212 2.43 3.15 29.39
C THR A 212 1.60 2.24 30.28
N VAL A 213 1.68 0.94 30.03
CA VAL A 213 1.12 -0.08 30.93
C VAL A 213 2.30 -0.64 31.71
N HIS A 214 2.42 -0.21 32.98
CA HIS A 214 3.57 -0.54 33.83
C HIS A 214 3.79 -2.06 33.94
N GLY A 215 5.04 -2.48 33.73
CA GLY A 215 5.43 -3.90 33.75
C GLY A 215 4.99 -4.71 32.51
N VAL A 216 4.25 -4.13 31.56
CA VAL A 216 3.75 -4.84 30.37
C VAL A 216 4.29 -4.24 29.07
N GLY A 217 4.08 -2.93 28.83
CA GLY A 217 4.46 -2.32 27.57
C GLY A 217 3.75 -1.00 27.29
N TYR A 218 3.39 -0.79 26.00
CA TYR A 218 2.79 0.45 25.53
C TYR A 218 1.53 0.17 24.69
N ARG A 219 0.60 1.11 24.71
CA ARG A 219 -0.57 1.10 23.81
C ARG A 219 -0.87 2.50 23.32
N LEU A 220 -1.44 2.57 22.13
CA LEU A 220 -2.02 3.78 21.59
C LEU A 220 -3.55 3.65 21.59
N ALA A 221 -4.25 4.51 22.29
CA ALA A 221 -5.71 4.50 22.36
C ALA A 221 -6.23 5.84 22.83
N GLU A 222 -7.47 6.19 22.47
CA GLU A 222 -8.18 7.26 23.17
C GLU A 222 -8.36 6.86 24.65
N GLY A 223 -8.08 7.81 25.54
CA GLY A 223 -8.31 7.61 26.95
C GLY A 223 -9.79 7.28 27.20
N ARG A 224 -10.08 6.15 27.82
CA ARG A 224 -11.36 6.03 28.51
C ARG A 224 -11.29 7.01 29.67
N ASP A 225 -12.12 8.04 29.64
CA ASP A 225 -12.37 8.85 30.83
C ASP A 225 -12.91 7.90 31.91
N GLY A 226 -12.11 7.66 32.93
CA GLY A 226 -12.53 7.17 34.23
C GLY A 226 -12.87 5.67 34.35
N VAL A 227 -11.97 4.88 34.90
CA VAL A 227 -12.18 4.10 36.10
C VAL A 227 -10.90 4.18 36.92
#